data_12f62b6b11aa3c4bf1d5b9ffe4dff09b
#
_entry.id   12f62b6b11aa3c4bf1d5b9ffe4dff09b
#
_cell.length_a   1.000
_cell.length_b   1.000
_cell.length_c   1.000
_cell.angle_alpha   90.00
_cell.angle_beta   90.00
_cell.angle_gamma   90.00
#
_symmetry.space_group_name_H-M   'P 1'
#
loop_
_entity.id
_entity.type
_entity.pdbx_description
1 polymer ?
#
loop_
_entity_poly.entity_id
_entity_poly.type
_entity_poly.pdbx_seq_one_letter_code
_entity_poly.pdbx_strand_id
1 'polypeptide(L)'
;DRSPSRGLGDVYKRQILICNPNNPTGYLYSRREMNQIRDIVKKYDLYLFSDEVYREFIYTGSPYISACHLEGIEQNVVLIDSVSKRYSECGIRIGALITKNAEVRNAVMKFCQARLSPPLIGQIAAEASLDASEEYARETYDEYVERRKCLIDGLNRIPGVYSPIPMGAFYTVAKLPVDDADKFCAWC
;
A
#
# COMPACT_ATOMS: atom_id res chain seq x y z
N ASP A 1 28.17 -9.28 12.02
CA ASP A 1 26.89 -8.61 11.81
C ASP A 1 25.80 -9.66 11.67
N ARG A 2 25.01 -9.84 12.72
CA ARG A 2 23.92 -10.82 12.80
C ARG A 2 22.56 -10.19 12.45
N SER A 3 22.57 -9.14 11.62
CA SER A 3 21.33 -8.62 11.09
C SER A 3 20.59 -9.77 10.37
N PRO A 4 19.34 -10.08 10.71
CA PRO A 4 18.56 -11.11 10.02
C PRO A 4 18.47 -10.88 8.50
N SER A 5 18.79 -9.67 8.06
CA SER A 5 18.82 -9.31 6.63
C SER A 5 20.09 -9.71 5.89
N ARG A 6 21.18 -10.13 6.57
CA ARG A 6 22.47 -10.41 5.90
C ARG A 6 22.88 -11.87 5.84
N GLY A 7 22.45 -12.74 6.72
CA GLY A 7 23.00 -14.10 6.82
C GLY A 7 22.29 -15.14 5.96
N LEU A 8 21.01 -15.01 5.71
CA LEU A 8 20.19 -15.95 4.94
C LEU A 8 19.58 -15.29 3.70
N GLY A 9 20.04 -14.08 3.39
CA GLY A 9 19.33 -13.17 2.52
C GLY A 9 19.28 -13.59 1.07
N ASP A 10 20.40 -13.96 0.51
CA ASP A 10 20.53 -13.95 -0.95
C ASP A 10 20.05 -15.25 -1.60
N VAL A 11 20.12 -16.36 -0.90
CA VAL A 11 19.73 -17.68 -1.43
C VAL A 11 18.22 -17.94 -1.27
N TYR A 12 17.59 -17.41 -0.21
CA TYR A 12 16.20 -17.71 0.13
C TYR A 12 15.22 -16.57 -0.20
N LYS A 13 15.70 -15.35 -0.42
CA LYS A 13 14.85 -14.23 -0.81
C LYS A 13 14.41 -14.40 -2.25
N ARG A 14 13.12 -14.54 -2.46
CA ARG A 14 12.49 -14.68 -3.77
C ARG A 14 11.43 -13.61 -4.04
N GLN A 15 11.27 -12.66 -3.15
CA GLN A 15 10.27 -11.61 -3.28
C GLN A 15 10.74 -10.24 -2.79
N ILE A 16 10.16 -9.23 -3.40
CA ILE A 16 10.14 -7.85 -2.94
C ILE A 16 8.69 -7.53 -2.57
N LEU A 17 8.45 -6.94 -1.41
CA LEU A 17 7.15 -6.41 -1.01
C LEU A 17 7.24 -4.90 -0.92
N ILE A 18 6.35 -4.21 -1.63
CA ILE A 18 6.18 -2.77 -1.56
C ILE A 18 4.73 -2.44 -1.21
N CYS A 19 4.52 -1.29 -0.55
CA CYS A 19 3.23 -0.65 -0.41
C CYS A 19 3.30 0.69 -1.14
N ASN A 20 2.47 0.89 -2.15
CA ASN A 20 2.52 2.07 -3.01
C ASN A 20 1.11 2.60 -3.34
N PRO A 21 0.73 3.77 -2.83
CA PRO A 21 1.40 4.64 -1.85
C PRO A 21 1.65 3.96 -0.51
N ASN A 22 2.70 4.39 0.19
CA ASN A 22 3.20 3.69 1.37
C ASN A 22 2.43 4.02 2.67
N ASN A 23 2.10 3.00 3.40
CA ASN A 23 1.73 3.07 4.81
C ASN A 23 2.95 2.60 5.64
N PRO A 24 3.50 3.42 6.57
CA PRO A 24 2.93 4.65 7.14
C PRO A 24 3.51 5.97 6.60
N THR A 25 4.44 5.95 5.66
CA THR A 25 5.23 7.14 5.31
C THR A 25 4.55 8.12 4.36
N GLY A 26 3.49 7.69 3.66
CA GLY A 26 2.86 8.47 2.60
C GLY A 26 3.74 8.62 1.34
N TYR A 27 4.82 7.83 1.23
CA TYR A 27 5.71 7.87 0.07
C TYR A 27 5.04 7.28 -1.17
N LEU A 28 5.28 7.90 -2.32
CA LEU A 28 4.83 7.42 -3.62
C LEU A 28 6.05 7.15 -4.50
N TYR A 29 6.17 5.93 -5.00
CA TYR A 29 7.27 5.57 -5.90
C TYR A 29 7.13 6.30 -7.26
N SER A 30 8.23 6.93 -7.66
CA SER A 30 8.35 7.56 -8.98
C SER A 30 8.45 6.52 -10.09
N ARG A 31 8.21 6.94 -11.35
CA ARG A 31 8.42 6.09 -12.53
C ARG A 31 9.83 5.50 -12.59
N ARG A 32 10.82 6.30 -12.23
CA ARG A 32 12.23 5.85 -12.21
C ARG A 32 12.43 4.71 -11.21
N GLU A 33 11.91 4.85 -10.01
CA GLU A 33 12.04 3.83 -8.94
C GLU A 33 11.26 2.57 -9.29
N MET A 34 10.05 2.69 -9.82
CA MET A 34 9.28 1.53 -10.30
C MET A 34 10.02 0.78 -11.42
N ASN A 35 10.67 1.49 -12.33
CA ASN A 35 11.52 0.87 -13.36
C ASN A 35 12.76 0.18 -12.75
N GLN A 36 13.39 0.77 -11.73
CA GLN A 36 14.50 0.13 -11.02
C GLN A 36 14.06 -1.15 -10.32
N ILE A 37 12.89 -1.14 -9.67
CA ILE A 37 12.29 -2.35 -9.06
C ILE A 37 12.05 -3.42 -10.13
N ARG A 38 11.46 -3.05 -11.28
CA ARG A 38 11.26 -3.96 -12.42
C ARG A 38 12.58 -4.61 -12.86
N ASP A 39 13.62 -3.82 -13.03
CA ASP A 39 14.91 -4.30 -13.51
C ASP A 39 15.59 -5.25 -12.50
N ILE A 40 15.43 -5.00 -11.21
CA ILE A 40 15.87 -5.91 -10.14
C ILE A 40 15.06 -7.21 -10.16
N VAL A 41 13.74 -7.12 -10.23
CA VAL A 41 12.83 -8.28 -10.33
C VAL A 41 13.22 -9.15 -11.53
N LYS A 42 13.40 -8.55 -12.69
CA LYS A 42 13.79 -9.24 -13.92
C LYS A 42 15.18 -9.89 -13.82
N LYS A 43 16.15 -9.15 -13.25
CA LYS A 43 17.54 -9.63 -13.14
C LYS A 43 17.70 -10.83 -12.24
N TYR A 44 16.94 -10.87 -11.16
CA TYR A 44 17.07 -11.90 -10.11
C TYR A 44 15.89 -12.88 -10.07
N ASP A 45 14.99 -12.81 -11.04
CA ASP A 45 13.76 -13.62 -11.12
C ASP A 45 13.00 -13.67 -9.79
N LEU A 46 12.66 -12.47 -9.28
CA LEU A 46 11.95 -12.31 -8.03
C LEU A 46 10.44 -12.16 -8.26
N TYR A 47 9.64 -12.45 -7.25
CA TYR A 47 8.24 -12.00 -7.19
C TYR A 47 8.16 -10.58 -6.64
N LEU A 48 7.31 -9.74 -7.24
CA LEU A 48 6.97 -8.41 -6.76
C LEU A 48 5.55 -8.40 -6.19
N PHE A 49 5.46 -8.35 -4.87
CA PHE A 49 4.19 -8.10 -4.18
C PHE A 49 4.01 -6.59 -4.04
N SER A 50 2.94 -6.06 -4.62
CA SER A 50 2.59 -4.65 -4.58
C SER A 50 1.25 -4.47 -3.87
N ASP A 51 1.28 -3.92 -2.66
CA ASP A 51 0.08 -3.50 -1.95
C ASP A 51 -0.32 -2.12 -2.45
N GLU A 52 -1.46 -2.06 -3.17
CA GLU A 52 -1.94 -0.86 -3.87
C GLU A 52 -3.25 -0.33 -3.31
N VAL A 53 -3.60 -0.70 -2.10
CA VAL A 53 -4.90 -0.36 -1.48
C VAL A 53 -5.13 1.15 -1.35
N TYR A 54 -4.08 1.97 -1.39
CA TYR A 54 -4.15 3.44 -1.27
C TYR A 54 -4.05 4.18 -2.61
N ARG A 55 -4.11 3.51 -3.76
CA ARG A 55 -3.86 4.11 -5.08
C ARG A 55 -4.83 5.23 -5.47
N GLU A 56 -5.99 5.33 -4.84
CA GLU A 56 -6.94 6.42 -5.06
C GLU A 56 -6.55 7.73 -4.33
N PHE A 57 -5.65 7.64 -3.36
CA PHE A 57 -5.22 8.76 -2.52
C PHE A 57 -3.82 9.21 -2.92
N ILE A 58 -3.70 9.95 -4.05
CA ILE A 58 -2.44 10.46 -4.59
C ILE A 58 -2.55 11.97 -4.75
N TYR A 59 -1.67 12.71 -4.07
CA TYR A 59 -1.76 14.15 -3.92
C TYR A 59 -0.75 14.94 -4.76
N THR A 60 0.02 14.28 -5.61
CA THR A 60 1.12 14.92 -6.36
C THR A 60 0.70 15.45 -7.73
N GLY A 61 -0.52 15.17 -8.17
CA GLY A 61 -0.97 15.45 -9.54
C GLY A 61 -0.31 14.57 -10.61
N SER A 62 0.60 13.68 -10.22
CA SER A 62 1.24 12.73 -11.14
C SER A 62 0.38 11.47 -11.31
N PRO A 63 0.36 10.88 -12.51
CA PRO A 63 -0.38 9.63 -12.71
C PRO A 63 0.21 8.50 -11.87
N TYR A 64 -0.67 7.71 -11.28
CA TYR A 64 -0.29 6.50 -10.55
C TYR A 64 0.30 5.43 -11.45
N ILE A 65 1.29 4.72 -10.96
CA ILE A 65 1.94 3.62 -11.67
C ILE A 65 1.74 2.33 -10.88
N SER A 66 0.80 1.51 -11.31
CA SER A 66 0.62 0.17 -10.78
C SER A 66 1.77 -0.76 -11.19
N ALA A 67 2.13 -1.69 -10.30
CA ALA A 67 3.06 -2.76 -10.63
C ALA A 67 2.61 -3.61 -11.83
N CYS A 68 1.31 -3.69 -12.09
CA CYS A 68 0.74 -4.37 -13.25
C CYS A 68 1.10 -3.73 -14.60
N HIS A 69 1.59 -2.48 -14.60
CA HIS A 69 2.03 -1.77 -15.82
C HIS A 69 3.54 -1.90 -16.06
N LEU A 70 4.25 -2.71 -15.27
CA LEU A 70 5.68 -2.94 -15.44
C LEU A 70 5.90 -4.06 -16.46
N GLU A 71 6.32 -3.67 -17.67
CA GLU A 71 6.50 -4.58 -18.81
C GLU A 71 7.66 -5.55 -18.61
N GLY A 72 7.47 -6.78 -19.04
CA GLY A 72 8.47 -7.84 -19.03
C GLY A 72 8.68 -8.55 -17.70
N ILE A 73 7.79 -8.30 -16.72
CA ILE A 73 7.73 -9.01 -15.42
C ILE A 73 6.29 -9.38 -15.03
N GLU A 74 5.39 -9.48 -16.00
CA GLU A 74 3.96 -9.68 -15.76
C GLU A 74 3.66 -10.97 -14.98
N GLN A 75 4.50 -12.00 -15.16
CA GLN A 75 4.39 -13.27 -14.44
C GLN A 75 4.96 -13.22 -13.01
N ASN A 76 5.72 -12.19 -12.71
CA ASN A 76 6.36 -12.00 -11.41
C ASN A 76 5.53 -11.10 -10.48
N VAL A 77 4.54 -10.36 -11.01
CA VAL A 77 3.75 -9.39 -10.24
C VAL A 77 2.59 -10.08 -9.53
N VAL A 78 2.46 -9.75 -8.25
CA VAL A 78 1.33 -10.10 -7.39
C VAL A 78 0.81 -8.80 -6.77
N LEU A 79 -0.30 -8.29 -7.29
CA LEU A 79 -0.95 -7.10 -6.77
C LEU A 79 -1.93 -7.47 -5.67
N ILE A 80 -1.92 -6.69 -4.60
CA ILE A 80 -2.84 -6.81 -3.47
C ILE A 80 -3.72 -5.56 -3.44
N ASP A 81 -5.02 -5.75 -3.40
CA ASP A 81 -6.01 -4.69 -3.36
C ASP A 81 -7.12 -5.00 -2.35
N SER A 82 -7.91 -3.99 -2.01
CA SER A 82 -9.02 -4.13 -1.06
C SER A 82 -10.06 -3.03 -1.28
N VAL A 83 -11.31 -3.34 -1.00
CA VAL A 83 -12.40 -2.35 -0.92
C VAL A 83 -12.29 -1.44 0.32
N SER A 84 -11.48 -1.85 1.29
CA SER A 84 -11.39 -1.22 2.62
C SER A 84 -11.12 0.28 2.59
N LYS A 85 -10.29 0.75 1.66
CA LYS A 85 -9.85 2.15 1.63
C LYS A 85 -10.59 2.95 0.58
N ARG A 86 -10.72 2.39 -0.62
CA ARG A 86 -11.41 3.02 -1.74
C ARG A 86 -12.86 3.33 -1.46
N TYR A 87 -13.56 2.40 -0.80
CA TYR A 87 -15.00 2.48 -0.53
C TYR A 87 -15.34 2.64 0.95
N SER A 88 -14.34 2.97 1.80
CA SER A 88 -14.52 3.11 3.25
C SER A 88 -15.12 1.88 3.95
N GLU A 89 -14.89 0.69 3.40
CA GLU A 89 -15.49 -0.58 3.82
C GLU A 89 -14.51 -1.49 4.58
N CYS A 90 -13.68 -0.91 5.44
CA CYS A 90 -12.67 -1.68 6.16
C CYS A 90 -13.25 -2.80 7.05
N GLY A 91 -14.50 -2.66 7.50
CA GLY A 91 -15.19 -3.63 8.38
C GLY A 91 -15.63 -4.90 7.67
N ILE A 92 -15.91 -4.88 6.37
CA ILE A 92 -16.43 -6.05 5.64
C ILE A 92 -15.36 -7.10 5.29
N ARG A 93 -14.08 -6.77 5.42
CA ARG A 93 -12.93 -7.67 5.26
C ARG A 93 -12.81 -8.33 3.89
N ILE A 94 -13.01 -7.58 2.82
CA ILE A 94 -12.88 -8.04 1.43
C ILE A 94 -11.63 -7.45 0.78
N GLY A 95 -10.85 -8.30 0.16
CA GLY A 95 -9.68 -7.93 -0.63
C GLY A 95 -9.47 -8.90 -1.78
N ALA A 96 -8.53 -8.57 -2.65
CA ALA A 96 -8.20 -9.34 -3.83
C ALA A 96 -6.67 -9.49 -3.98
N LEU A 97 -6.26 -10.66 -4.44
CA LEU A 97 -4.93 -10.90 -4.96
C LEU A 97 -5.04 -11.08 -6.47
N ILE A 98 -4.27 -10.31 -7.22
CA ILE A 98 -4.34 -10.23 -8.66
C ILE A 98 -2.97 -10.58 -9.25
N THR A 99 -2.92 -11.61 -10.10
CA THR A 99 -1.68 -12.02 -10.77
C THR A 99 -1.97 -12.69 -12.11
N LYS A 100 -1.08 -12.51 -13.07
CA LYS A 100 -1.10 -13.27 -14.34
C LYS A 100 -0.43 -14.64 -14.20
N ASN A 101 0.31 -14.89 -13.11
CA ASN A 101 0.99 -16.15 -12.85
C ASN A 101 -0.01 -17.24 -12.41
N ALA A 102 -0.21 -18.23 -13.27
CA ALA A 102 -1.16 -19.32 -13.03
C ALA A 102 -0.76 -20.21 -11.85
N GLU A 103 0.54 -20.42 -11.62
CA GLU A 103 1.02 -21.26 -10.52
C GLU A 103 0.76 -20.58 -9.17
N VAL A 104 1.08 -19.29 -9.07
CA VAL A 104 0.79 -18.47 -7.88
C VAL A 104 -0.72 -18.45 -7.62
N ARG A 105 -1.52 -18.17 -8.64
CA ARG A 105 -2.99 -18.17 -8.52
C ARG A 105 -3.53 -19.51 -8.01
N ASN A 106 -3.06 -20.62 -8.57
CA ASN A 106 -3.50 -21.95 -8.17
C ASN A 106 -3.07 -22.31 -6.75
N ALA A 107 -1.86 -21.90 -6.33
CA ALA A 107 -1.41 -22.08 -4.96
C ALA A 107 -2.26 -21.26 -3.98
N VAL A 108 -2.49 -20.00 -4.26
CA VAL A 108 -3.33 -19.10 -3.43
C VAL A 108 -4.76 -19.61 -3.35
N MET A 109 -5.31 -20.14 -4.45
CA MET A 109 -6.67 -20.71 -4.47
C MET A 109 -6.80 -21.85 -3.45
N LYS A 110 -5.78 -22.71 -3.31
CA LYS A 110 -5.81 -23.78 -2.29
C LYS A 110 -5.86 -23.23 -0.87
N PHE A 111 -5.13 -22.14 -0.58
CA PHE A 111 -5.22 -21.46 0.72
C PHE A 111 -6.60 -20.82 0.93
N CYS A 112 -7.16 -20.21 -0.10
CA CYS A 112 -8.50 -19.63 -0.03
C CYS A 112 -9.56 -20.73 0.25
N GLN A 113 -9.46 -21.87 -0.39
CA GLN A 113 -10.36 -23.02 -0.16
C GLN A 113 -10.21 -23.59 1.26
N ALA A 114 -8.98 -23.69 1.78
CA ALA A 114 -8.73 -24.17 3.14
C ALA A 114 -9.27 -23.19 4.21
N ARG A 115 -9.18 -21.88 3.93
CA ARG A 115 -9.69 -20.81 4.81
C ARG A 115 -11.20 -20.64 4.72
N LEU A 116 -11.84 -21.10 3.64
CA LEU A 116 -13.20 -20.82 3.20
C LEU A 116 -13.37 -19.41 2.62
N SER A 117 -14.56 -19.17 2.03
CA SER A 117 -14.89 -17.89 1.41
C SER A 117 -15.03 -16.78 2.45
N PRO A 118 -14.82 -15.50 2.06
CA PRO A 118 -15.21 -14.37 2.88
C PRO A 118 -16.71 -14.39 3.20
N PRO A 119 -17.18 -13.66 4.24
CA PRO A 119 -18.60 -13.58 4.57
C PRO A 119 -19.45 -13.12 3.38
N LEU A 120 -20.58 -13.80 3.13
CA LEU A 120 -21.46 -13.51 2.01
C LEU A 120 -21.95 -12.05 2.00
N ILE A 121 -22.34 -11.51 3.15
CA ILE A 121 -22.76 -10.10 3.28
C ILE A 121 -21.64 -9.15 2.85
N GLY A 122 -20.42 -9.44 3.22
CA GLY A 122 -19.24 -8.66 2.80
C GLY A 122 -19.02 -8.71 1.28
N GLN A 123 -19.26 -9.87 0.65
CA GLN A 123 -19.15 -10.00 -0.81
C GLN A 123 -20.22 -9.18 -1.53
N ILE A 124 -21.46 -9.23 -1.05
CA ILE A 124 -22.58 -8.45 -1.61
C ILE A 124 -22.32 -6.94 -1.46
N ALA A 125 -21.83 -6.49 -0.30
CA ALA A 125 -21.48 -5.10 -0.09
C ALA A 125 -20.35 -4.66 -1.03
N ALA A 126 -19.28 -5.45 -1.14
CA ALA A 126 -18.17 -5.16 -2.03
C ALA A 126 -18.57 -5.11 -3.51
N GLU A 127 -19.52 -5.98 -3.94
CA GLU A 127 -20.07 -5.95 -5.29
C GLU A 127 -20.86 -4.66 -5.53
N ALA A 128 -21.73 -4.29 -4.59
CA ALA A 128 -22.51 -3.05 -4.67
C ALA A 128 -21.64 -1.79 -4.70
N SER A 129 -20.44 -1.82 -4.09
CA SER A 129 -19.52 -0.70 -4.09
C SER A 129 -18.93 -0.38 -5.47
N LEU A 130 -19.01 -1.32 -6.43
CA LEU A 130 -18.57 -1.07 -7.81
C LEU A 130 -19.45 -0.03 -8.51
N ASP A 131 -20.66 0.18 -8.03
CA ASP A 131 -21.61 1.18 -8.52
C ASP A 131 -21.49 2.53 -7.77
N ALA A 132 -20.49 2.68 -6.88
CA ALA A 132 -20.25 3.93 -6.17
C ALA A 132 -19.98 5.07 -7.17
N SER A 133 -20.60 6.24 -6.90
CA SER A 133 -20.51 7.38 -7.80
C SER A 133 -19.08 7.99 -7.84
N GLU A 134 -18.72 8.59 -8.96
CA GLU A 134 -17.49 9.38 -9.07
C GLU A 134 -17.49 10.58 -8.09
N GLU A 135 -18.67 11.08 -7.75
CA GLU A 135 -18.84 12.14 -6.75
C GLU A 135 -18.37 11.70 -5.37
N TYR A 136 -18.76 10.50 -4.93
CA TYR A 136 -18.28 9.91 -3.68
C TYR A 136 -16.74 9.83 -3.64
N ALA A 137 -16.13 9.35 -4.71
CA ALA A 137 -14.67 9.22 -4.79
C ALA A 137 -14.00 10.60 -4.70
N ARG A 138 -14.55 11.61 -5.40
CA ARG A 138 -14.04 12.99 -5.38
C ARG A 138 -14.19 13.63 -4.00
N GLU A 139 -15.37 13.57 -3.40
CA GLU A 139 -15.62 14.13 -2.06
C GLU A 139 -14.71 13.51 -1.01
N THR A 140 -14.55 12.18 -1.06
CA THR A 140 -13.64 11.47 -0.16
C THR A 140 -12.20 11.91 -0.36
N TYR A 141 -11.76 12.05 -1.60
CA TYR A 141 -10.41 12.54 -1.92
C TYR A 141 -10.18 13.97 -1.41
N ASP A 142 -11.12 14.89 -1.68
CA ASP A 142 -11.03 16.29 -1.28
C ASP A 142 -10.96 16.44 0.24
N GLU A 143 -11.76 15.67 0.98
CA GLU A 143 -11.71 15.62 2.44
C GLU A 143 -10.33 15.18 2.96
N TYR A 144 -9.72 14.16 2.36
CA TYR A 144 -8.38 13.75 2.76
C TYR A 144 -7.28 14.74 2.37
N VAL A 145 -7.44 15.50 1.29
CA VAL A 145 -6.55 16.61 0.95
C VAL A 145 -6.57 17.67 2.05
N GLU A 146 -7.76 18.07 2.52
CA GLU A 146 -7.91 19.07 3.58
C GLU A 146 -7.38 18.56 4.93
N ARG A 147 -7.72 17.34 5.31
CA ARG A 147 -7.19 16.71 6.54
C ARG A 147 -5.67 16.63 6.53
N ARG A 148 -5.08 16.20 5.42
CA ARG A 148 -3.64 16.15 5.24
C ARG A 148 -3.00 17.53 5.46
N LYS A 149 -3.53 18.57 4.82
CA LYS A 149 -3.04 19.92 4.95
C LYS A 149 -3.12 20.40 6.40
N CYS A 150 -4.28 20.26 7.02
CA CYS A 150 -4.50 20.66 8.42
C CYS A 150 -3.51 19.98 9.36
N LEU A 151 -3.35 18.65 9.22
CA LEU A 151 -2.44 17.85 10.06
C LEU A 151 -0.98 18.27 9.88
N ILE A 152 -0.49 18.32 8.64
CA ILE A 152 0.92 18.62 8.36
C ILE A 152 1.27 20.05 8.74
N ASP A 153 0.41 21.01 8.43
CA ASP A 153 0.60 22.42 8.81
C ASP A 153 0.57 22.55 10.35
N GLY A 154 -0.33 21.83 11.02
CA GLY A 154 -0.41 21.83 12.47
C GLY A 154 0.83 21.24 13.14
N LEU A 155 1.28 20.08 12.71
CA LEU A 155 2.47 19.42 13.25
C LEU A 155 3.73 20.28 13.05
N ASN A 156 3.94 20.81 11.86
CA ASN A 156 5.15 21.58 11.53
C ASN A 156 5.18 22.98 12.15
N ARG A 157 4.11 23.45 12.80
CA ARG A 157 4.10 24.66 13.63
C ARG A 157 4.62 24.44 15.04
N ILE A 158 4.66 23.17 15.50
CA ILE A 158 5.12 22.85 16.85
C ILE A 158 6.66 22.87 16.86
N PRO A 159 7.31 23.65 17.73
CA PRO A 159 8.77 23.72 17.79
C PRO A 159 9.41 22.34 18.01
N GLY A 160 10.35 22.00 17.14
CA GLY A 160 11.08 20.73 17.20
C GLY A 160 10.37 19.52 16.59
N VAL A 161 9.12 19.68 16.14
CA VAL A 161 8.38 18.66 15.39
C VAL A 161 8.60 18.85 13.89
N TYR A 162 8.77 17.73 13.18
CA TYR A 162 8.86 17.72 11.72
C TYR A 162 8.09 16.52 11.16
N SER A 163 7.20 16.80 10.24
CA SER A 163 6.50 15.78 9.45
C SER A 163 6.65 16.09 7.96
N PRO A 164 7.16 15.14 7.14
CA PRO A 164 7.20 15.31 5.69
C PRO A 164 5.79 15.39 5.13
N ILE A 165 5.64 16.06 3.99
CA ILE A 165 4.35 16.13 3.29
C ILE A 165 4.11 14.78 2.60
N PRO A 166 3.07 14.00 2.97
CA PRO A 166 2.76 12.75 2.30
C PRO A 166 2.38 12.97 0.84
N MET A 167 2.91 12.15 -0.04
CA MET A 167 2.59 12.17 -1.47
C MET A 167 1.35 11.34 -1.81
N GLY A 168 1.01 10.37 -0.94
CA GLY A 168 -0.16 9.53 -1.09
C GLY A 168 -0.56 8.87 0.22
N ALA A 169 -1.57 7.98 0.17
CA ALA A 169 -2.23 7.38 1.32
C ALA A 169 -2.82 8.45 2.27
N PHE A 170 -3.15 8.10 3.50
CA PHE A 170 -3.63 9.04 4.53
C PHE A 170 -2.92 8.82 5.87
N TYR A 171 -1.63 8.57 5.78
CA TYR A 171 -0.71 8.43 6.91
C TYR A 171 0.44 9.40 6.77
N THR A 172 1.04 9.71 7.90
CA THR A 172 2.31 10.41 7.97
C THR A 172 3.13 9.90 9.14
N VAL A 173 4.41 10.19 9.11
CA VAL A 173 5.33 10.00 10.23
C VAL A 173 5.80 11.37 10.69
N ALA A 174 6.00 11.53 11.99
CA ALA A 174 6.51 12.76 12.56
C ALA A 174 7.72 12.49 13.44
N LYS A 175 8.75 13.31 13.29
CA LYS A 175 9.84 13.40 14.26
C LYS A 175 9.37 14.32 15.38
N LEU A 176 9.40 13.81 16.61
CA LEU A 176 9.06 14.57 17.81
C LEU A 176 10.33 14.95 18.58
N PRO A 177 10.31 16.04 19.37
CA PRO A 177 11.43 16.46 20.21
C PRO A 177 11.46 15.66 21.53
N VAL A 178 11.47 14.34 21.41
CA VAL A 178 11.52 13.39 22.54
C VAL A 178 12.72 12.47 22.37
N ASP A 179 13.26 11.97 23.46
CA ASP A 179 14.39 11.05 23.49
C ASP A 179 13.99 9.60 23.19
N ASP A 180 12.73 9.23 23.48
CA ASP A 180 12.20 7.88 23.30
C ASP A 180 10.72 7.96 22.89
N ALA A 181 10.46 7.64 21.60
CA ALA A 181 9.11 7.70 21.04
C ALA A 181 8.19 6.63 21.63
N ASP A 182 8.71 5.44 21.99
CA ASP A 182 7.90 4.37 22.56
C ASP A 182 7.41 4.75 23.96
N LYS A 183 8.28 5.36 24.78
CA LYS A 183 7.88 5.89 26.09
C LYS A 183 6.87 7.01 25.97
N PHE A 184 7.05 7.89 24.97
CA PHE A 184 6.09 8.96 24.71
C PHE A 184 4.72 8.38 24.33
N CYS A 185 4.67 7.42 23.40
CA CYS A 185 3.43 6.76 22.99
C CYS A 185 2.75 6.00 24.15
N ALA A 186 3.54 5.41 25.05
CA ALA A 186 2.99 4.72 26.22
C ALA A 186 2.45 5.69 27.29
N TRP A 187 2.94 6.93 27.31
CA TRP A 187 2.48 7.99 28.21
C TRP A 187 1.18 8.64 27.72
N CYS A 188 0.97 8.79 26.38
CA CYS A 188 -0.27 9.30 25.79
C CYS A 188 -1.46 8.37 26.00
#